data_6ed9d4f2b919c9423f25e25bc98931c8
#
_entry.id   6ed9d4f2b919c9423f25e25bc98931c8
#
_cell.length_a   1.000
_cell.length_b   1.000
_cell.length_c   1.000
_cell.angle_alpha   90.00
_cell.angle_beta   90.00
_cell.angle_gamma   90.00
#
_symmetry.space_group_name_H-M   'P 1'
#
loop_
_entity.id
_entity.type
_entity.pdbx_description
1 polymer ?
#
loop_
_entity_poly.entity_id
_entity_poly.type
_entity_poly.pdbx_seq_one_letter_code
_entity_poly.pdbx_strand_id
1 'polypeptide(L)'
;MAGWIKKVKAFQFKGILVILGCFLLIGAILFAERSGLSYREKAKKLTYLDADKVVTEETAVKTLKPTCLVLTDSSQANSTMAWIQFEQIFKDMKVGTDLVDVNHESIPDDLSDYETVVVLLSDLSPLKENVLKISDWVKEGGSAMFALTLQKDTYVSLIEQKLGIVSSGYTDAMVNSIYFDSEFLVGGGKAYKVTDGYESAWAVELSQRARVYAWADDTSGIPLIWEADYGNGKFVVDNFGFYEKAFRGFFAASYSLLTDVGVYPVINGSVFYLDDFPSPVPNGDGTYVKRDYGTSIADFYTNIWW
;
A
#
# COMPACT_ATOMS: atom_id res chain seq x y z
N MET A 1 3.20 54.01 -54.62
CA MET A 1 4.19 53.40 -53.72
C MET A 1 4.07 53.81 -52.24
N ALA A 2 3.77 55.06 -51.91
CA ALA A 2 3.68 55.50 -50.48
C ALA A 2 2.60 54.84 -49.64
N GLY A 3 1.42 54.48 -50.21
CA GLY A 3 0.33 53.83 -49.49
C GLY A 3 0.58 52.36 -49.10
N TRP A 4 1.40 51.64 -49.86
CA TRP A 4 1.75 50.25 -49.63
C TRP A 4 2.78 50.10 -48.47
N ILE A 5 3.73 51.02 -48.42
CA ILE A 5 4.72 51.07 -47.36
C ILE A 5 4.07 51.38 -46.00
N LYS A 6 3.04 52.25 -45.95
CA LYS A 6 2.29 52.51 -44.71
C LYS A 6 1.49 51.30 -44.22
N LYS A 7 0.92 50.46 -45.13
CA LYS A 7 0.18 49.25 -44.78
C LYS A 7 1.12 48.15 -44.26
N VAL A 8 2.29 48.00 -44.87
CA VAL A 8 3.29 47.00 -44.42
C VAL A 8 3.84 47.38 -43.04
N LYS A 9 4.17 48.65 -42.78
CA LYS A 9 4.62 49.08 -41.45
C LYS A 9 3.56 48.91 -40.40
N ALA A 10 2.27 49.17 -40.70
CA ALA A 10 1.14 48.97 -39.76
C ALA A 10 0.90 47.48 -39.49
N PHE A 11 1.13 46.60 -40.47
CA PHE A 11 1.00 45.15 -40.29
C PHE A 11 2.12 44.57 -39.42
N GLN A 12 3.37 45.02 -39.61
CA GLN A 12 4.51 44.60 -38.77
C GLN A 12 4.34 45.11 -37.34
N PHE A 13 3.85 46.31 -37.14
CA PHE A 13 3.62 46.84 -35.78
C PHE A 13 2.55 46.06 -34.99
N LYS A 14 1.46 45.64 -35.66
CA LYS A 14 0.47 44.75 -35.04
C LYS A 14 1.04 43.39 -34.67
N GLY A 15 1.88 42.79 -35.49
CA GLY A 15 2.56 41.53 -35.19
C GLY A 15 3.49 41.63 -33.99
N ILE A 16 4.26 42.71 -33.91
CA ILE A 16 5.13 42.98 -32.75
C ILE A 16 4.32 43.16 -31.45
N LEU A 17 3.20 43.85 -31.49
CA LEU A 17 2.32 44.01 -30.32
C LEU A 17 1.73 42.67 -29.85
N VAL A 18 1.34 41.79 -30.77
CA VAL A 18 0.86 40.44 -30.39
C VAL A 18 1.96 39.63 -29.75
N ILE A 19 3.16 39.64 -30.31
CA ILE A 19 4.30 38.92 -29.74
C ILE A 19 4.65 39.47 -28.33
N LEU A 20 4.68 40.79 -28.16
CA LEU A 20 4.90 41.42 -26.87
C LEU A 20 3.83 41.04 -25.85
N GLY A 21 2.57 41.01 -26.28
CA GLY A 21 1.44 40.55 -25.45
C GLY A 21 1.60 39.10 -24.98
N CYS A 22 2.01 38.20 -25.88
CA CYS A 22 2.30 36.81 -25.55
C CYS A 22 3.45 36.68 -24.53
N PHE A 23 4.53 37.46 -24.72
CA PHE A 23 5.64 37.45 -23.76
C PHE A 23 5.24 37.95 -22.37
N LEU A 24 4.43 39.01 -22.31
CA LEU A 24 3.91 39.54 -21.04
C LEU A 24 2.99 38.54 -20.36
N LEU A 25 2.16 37.80 -21.12
CA LEU A 25 1.27 36.80 -20.58
C LEU A 25 2.02 35.58 -20.06
N ILE A 26 3.02 35.10 -20.79
CA ILE A 26 3.94 34.04 -20.34
C ILE A 26 4.71 34.49 -19.10
N GLY A 27 5.23 35.72 -19.08
CA GLY A 27 5.91 36.29 -17.93
C GLY A 27 5.01 36.37 -16.70
N ALA A 28 3.75 36.76 -16.87
CA ALA A 28 2.76 36.80 -15.79
C ALA A 28 2.43 35.40 -15.23
N ILE A 29 2.30 34.39 -16.11
CA ILE A 29 2.08 32.99 -15.72
C ILE A 29 3.28 32.47 -14.93
N LEU A 30 4.49 32.63 -15.45
CA LEU A 30 5.72 32.22 -14.76
C LEU A 30 5.93 32.94 -13.44
N PHE A 31 5.57 34.23 -13.36
CA PHE A 31 5.62 34.98 -12.11
C PHE A 31 4.59 34.48 -11.10
N ALA A 32 3.38 34.13 -11.54
CA ALA A 32 2.34 33.55 -10.69
C ALA A 32 2.74 32.17 -10.17
N GLU A 33 3.34 31.31 -11.01
CA GLU A 33 3.89 30.03 -10.60
C GLU A 33 5.04 30.18 -9.59
N ARG A 34 6.00 31.07 -9.89
CA ARG A 34 7.16 31.28 -9.02
C ARG A 34 6.81 31.93 -7.68
N SER A 35 5.79 32.78 -7.64
CA SER A 35 5.36 33.45 -6.41
C SER A 35 4.56 32.55 -5.49
N GLY A 36 4.09 31.38 -5.97
CA GLY A 36 3.31 30.43 -5.18
C GLY A 36 2.04 31.03 -4.59
N LEU A 37 1.57 32.16 -5.15
CA LEU A 37 0.47 32.96 -4.62
C LEU A 37 -0.86 32.18 -4.49
N SER A 38 -1.06 31.13 -5.29
CA SER A 38 -2.29 30.36 -5.26
C SER A 38 -2.36 29.31 -4.14
N TYR A 39 -1.23 28.93 -3.57
CA TYR A 39 -1.17 27.87 -2.54
C TYR A 39 -0.93 28.37 -1.12
N ARG A 40 -0.39 29.57 -0.95
CA ARG A 40 -0.08 30.10 0.39
C ARG A 40 -1.27 30.66 1.15
N GLU A 41 -2.30 31.14 0.48
CA GLU A 41 -3.48 31.73 1.17
C GLU A 41 -4.44 30.69 1.73
N LYS A 42 -4.39 29.43 1.25
CA LYS A 42 -5.27 28.34 1.72
C LYS A 42 -4.62 27.36 2.69
N ALA A 43 -3.34 27.46 2.93
CA ALA A 43 -2.75 26.80 4.09
C ALA A 43 -3.29 27.54 5.33
N LYS A 44 -4.44 27.11 5.84
CA LYS A 44 -4.80 27.39 7.23
C LYS A 44 -3.55 27.21 8.03
N LYS A 45 -3.13 28.25 8.78
CA LYS A 45 -2.10 28.13 9.80
C LYS A 45 -2.33 26.81 10.49
N LEU A 46 -1.47 25.83 10.25
CA LEU A 46 -1.45 24.63 11.04
C LEU A 46 -1.22 25.14 12.45
N THR A 47 -2.26 25.15 13.24
CA THR A 47 -2.14 25.38 14.68
C THR A 47 -1.31 24.20 15.12
N TYR A 48 -0.04 24.44 15.40
CA TYR A 48 0.78 23.42 16.05
C TYR A 48 0.01 23.03 17.30
N LEU A 49 -0.39 21.78 17.36
CA LEU A 49 -0.94 21.21 18.58
C LEU A 49 0.09 21.50 19.66
N ASP A 50 -0.35 22.10 20.77
CA ASP A 50 0.51 22.27 21.92
C ASP A 50 1.24 20.97 22.18
N ALA A 51 2.55 21.03 22.36
CA ALA A 51 3.37 19.84 22.58
C ALA A 51 2.85 18.98 23.73
N ASP A 52 2.16 19.60 24.70
CA ASP A 52 1.50 18.92 25.82
C ASP A 52 0.23 18.15 25.44
N LYS A 53 -0.25 18.29 24.21
CA LYS A 53 -1.41 17.57 23.66
C LYS A 53 -1.05 16.61 22.53
N VAL A 54 0.22 16.34 22.32
CA VAL A 54 0.65 15.29 21.39
C VAL A 54 0.24 13.96 22.01
N VAL A 55 -0.85 13.41 21.51
CA VAL A 55 -1.27 12.06 21.83
C VAL A 55 -0.16 11.14 21.34
N THR A 56 0.48 10.41 22.25
CA THR A 56 1.47 9.42 21.86
C THR A 56 0.79 8.39 20.96
N GLU A 57 1.53 7.85 19.99
CA GLU A 57 1.01 6.86 19.05
C GLU A 57 0.26 5.71 19.76
N GLU A 58 0.79 5.26 20.89
CA GLU A 58 0.19 4.24 21.73
C GLU A 58 -1.16 4.68 22.35
N THR A 59 -1.30 5.95 22.72
CA THR A 59 -2.55 6.50 23.24
C THR A 59 -3.58 6.72 22.14
N ALA A 60 -3.13 7.13 20.94
CA ALA A 60 -4.02 7.31 19.78
C ALA A 60 -4.65 5.97 19.34
N VAL A 61 -3.86 4.91 19.31
CA VAL A 61 -4.38 3.56 18.97
C VAL A 61 -5.41 3.07 20.01
N LYS A 62 -5.18 3.32 21.30
CA LYS A 62 -6.12 2.92 22.37
C LYS A 62 -7.44 3.70 22.38
N THR A 63 -7.49 4.88 21.73
CA THR A 63 -8.72 5.71 21.70
C THR A 63 -9.57 5.49 20.46
N LEU A 64 -9.08 4.77 19.47
CA LEU A 64 -9.86 4.41 18.28
C LEU A 64 -10.83 3.28 18.65
N LYS A 65 -12.13 3.47 18.31
CA LYS A 65 -13.09 2.36 18.36
C LYS A 65 -12.61 1.30 17.35
N PRO A 66 -12.50 0.02 17.74
CA PRO A 66 -12.20 -1.03 16.79
C PRO A 66 -13.26 -1.09 15.67
N THR A 67 -12.83 -1.06 14.44
CA THR A 67 -13.69 -1.19 13.25
C THR A 67 -13.38 -2.44 12.45
N CYS A 68 -12.29 -3.13 12.78
CA CYS A 68 -11.85 -4.37 12.15
C CYS A 68 -11.74 -5.48 13.18
N LEU A 69 -12.46 -6.56 12.98
CA LEU A 69 -12.26 -7.81 13.72
C LEU A 69 -11.21 -8.66 13.02
N VAL A 70 -10.17 -9.06 13.74
CA VAL A 70 -9.11 -9.93 13.23
C VAL A 70 -9.19 -11.28 13.93
N LEU A 71 -9.33 -12.34 13.14
CA LEU A 71 -9.38 -13.72 13.62
C LEU A 71 -8.04 -14.40 13.34
N THR A 72 -7.40 -14.85 14.41
CA THR A 72 -6.12 -15.57 14.36
C THR A 72 -6.24 -16.93 15.04
N ASP A 73 -5.26 -17.80 14.82
CA ASP A 73 -5.11 -19.06 15.53
C ASP A 73 -3.64 -19.21 15.93
N SER A 74 -3.35 -19.11 17.21
CA SER A 74 -1.99 -19.21 17.76
C SER A 74 -1.39 -20.61 17.60
N SER A 75 -2.18 -21.64 17.30
CA SER A 75 -1.72 -22.99 17.01
C SER A 75 -1.18 -23.13 15.57
N GLN A 76 -1.54 -22.22 14.67
CA GLN A 76 -1.08 -22.19 13.28
C GLN A 76 0.07 -21.19 13.11
N ALA A 77 1.26 -21.67 12.75
CA ALA A 77 2.44 -20.81 12.60
C ALA A 77 2.27 -19.72 11.53
N ASN A 78 1.60 -20.04 10.41
CA ASN A 78 1.30 -19.09 9.34
C ASN A 78 0.35 -17.98 9.79
N SER A 79 -0.65 -18.28 10.63
CA SER A 79 -1.54 -17.29 11.23
C SER A 79 -0.76 -16.28 12.07
N THR A 80 0.14 -16.77 12.92
CA THR A 80 1.00 -15.89 13.75
C THR A 80 1.93 -15.03 12.90
N MET A 81 2.54 -15.60 11.86
CA MET A 81 3.42 -14.86 10.94
C MET A 81 2.66 -13.80 10.17
N ALA A 82 1.47 -14.12 9.69
CA ALA A 82 0.59 -13.16 9.01
C ALA A 82 0.17 -12.03 9.95
N TRP A 83 -0.21 -12.34 11.18
CA TRP A 83 -0.59 -11.32 12.16
C TRP A 83 0.50 -10.26 12.37
N ILE A 84 1.76 -10.66 12.48
CA ILE A 84 2.89 -9.71 12.60
C ILE A 84 2.90 -8.69 11.43
N GLN A 85 2.53 -9.11 10.23
CA GLN A 85 2.49 -8.20 9.08
C GLN A 85 1.23 -7.31 9.12
N PHE A 86 0.08 -7.89 9.41
CA PHE A 86 -1.20 -7.17 9.48
C PHE A 86 -1.25 -6.18 10.65
N GLU A 87 -0.71 -6.53 11.82
CA GLU A 87 -0.59 -5.60 12.96
C GLU A 87 0.12 -4.30 12.55
N GLN A 88 1.25 -4.44 11.84
CA GLN A 88 1.97 -3.26 11.35
C GLN A 88 1.18 -2.49 10.29
N ILE A 89 0.48 -3.19 9.38
CA ILE A 89 -0.37 -2.56 8.36
C ILE A 89 -1.49 -1.75 9.03
N PHE A 90 -2.21 -2.34 9.97
CA PHE A 90 -3.29 -1.66 10.69
C PHE A 90 -2.79 -0.47 11.50
N LYS A 91 -1.62 -0.60 12.12
CA LYS A 91 -0.94 0.50 12.81
C LYS A 91 -0.63 1.65 11.85
N ASP A 92 -0.07 1.34 10.67
CA ASP A 92 0.29 2.34 9.65
C ASP A 92 -0.96 2.98 9.03
N MET A 93 -2.00 2.19 8.76
CA MET A 93 -3.29 2.65 8.22
C MET A 93 -4.21 3.31 9.27
N LYS A 94 -3.83 3.26 10.55
CA LYS A 94 -4.64 3.78 11.68
C LYS A 94 -6.02 3.10 11.80
N VAL A 95 -6.06 1.80 11.52
CA VAL A 95 -7.27 0.98 11.71
C VAL A 95 -7.29 0.46 13.14
N GLY A 96 -8.38 0.71 13.85
CA GLY A 96 -8.63 0.11 15.16
C GLY A 96 -9.04 -1.36 15.01
N THR A 97 -8.39 -2.26 15.73
CA THR A 97 -8.62 -3.70 15.61
C THR A 97 -9.02 -4.34 16.94
N ASP A 98 -9.95 -5.28 16.88
CA ASP A 98 -10.14 -6.30 17.91
C ASP A 98 -9.53 -7.61 17.41
N LEU A 99 -8.62 -8.17 18.18
CA LEU A 99 -7.94 -9.42 17.87
C LEU A 99 -8.58 -10.56 18.68
N VAL A 100 -9.01 -11.61 17.99
CA VAL A 100 -9.56 -12.83 18.59
C VAL A 100 -8.72 -14.02 18.16
N ASP A 101 -8.11 -14.70 19.11
CA ASP A 101 -7.45 -16.00 18.91
C ASP A 101 -8.52 -17.10 19.05
N VAL A 102 -8.96 -17.64 17.93
CA VAL A 102 -10.04 -18.65 17.89
C VAL A 102 -9.68 -19.97 18.56
N ASN A 103 -8.40 -20.18 18.90
CA ASN A 103 -7.95 -21.32 19.69
C ASN A 103 -8.28 -21.16 21.18
N HIS A 104 -8.47 -19.93 21.64
CA HIS A 104 -8.68 -19.60 23.04
C HIS A 104 -9.98 -18.85 23.32
N GLU A 105 -10.50 -18.14 22.33
CA GLU A 105 -11.64 -17.24 22.48
C GLU A 105 -12.74 -17.54 21.46
N SER A 106 -13.96 -17.21 21.81
CA SER A 106 -15.11 -17.30 20.89
C SER A 106 -15.25 -16.01 20.08
N ILE A 107 -15.65 -16.16 18.83
CA ILE A 107 -15.99 -15.01 17.99
C ILE A 107 -17.20 -14.28 18.58
N PRO A 108 -17.22 -12.94 18.59
CA PRO A 108 -18.36 -12.15 19.05
C PRO A 108 -19.68 -12.59 18.42
N ASP A 109 -20.76 -12.63 19.21
CA ASP A 109 -22.05 -13.05 18.70
C ASP A 109 -22.65 -12.07 17.71
N ASP A 110 -22.39 -10.80 17.86
CA ASP A 110 -22.80 -9.73 16.98
C ASP A 110 -21.56 -9.11 16.29
N LEU A 111 -21.59 -9.08 14.96
CA LEU A 111 -20.55 -8.48 14.14
C LEU A 111 -20.93 -7.09 13.62
N SER A 112 -22.09 -6.56 14.00
CA SER A 112 -22.61 -5.28 13.48
C SER A 112 -21.76 -4.06 13.89
N ASP A 113 -20.94 -4.19 14.92
CA ASP A 113 -20.02 -3.15 15.38
C ASP A 113 -18.77 -3.00 14.48
N TYR A 114 -18.50 -3.99 13.63
CA TYR A 114 -17.34 -4.00 12.76
C TYR A 114 -17.71 -3.61 11.33
N GLU A 115 -16.80 -2.90 10.67
CA GLU A 115 -16.87 -2.58 9.23
C GLU A 115 -16.24 -3.69 8.39
N THR A 116 -15.19 -4.31 8.94
CA THR A 116 -14.42 -5.35 8.26
C THR A 116 -14.08 -6.52 9.19
N VAL A 117 -13.98 -7.71 8.62
CA VAL A 117 -13.47 -8.92 9.28
C VAL A 117 -12.28 -9.46 8.48
N VAL A 118 -11.14 -9.67 9.13
CA VAL A 118 -9.94 -10.26 8.52
C VAL A 118 -9.65 -11.61 9.17
N VAL A 119 -9.66 -12.65 8.36
CA VAL A 119 -9.43 -14.03 8.78
C VAL A 119 -8.00 -14.43 8.39
N LEU A 120 -7.15 -14.61 9.40
CA LEU A 120 -5.76 -15.02 9.26
C LEU A 120 -5.62 -16.52 9.57
N LEU A 121 -6.42 -17.36 8.92
CA LEU A 121 -6.40 -18.80 9.06
C LEU A 121 -6.35 -19.47 7.68
N SER A 122 -5.50 -20.48 7.53
CA SER A 122 -5.50 -21.35 6.35
C SER A 122 -6.48 -22.53 6.54
N ASP A 123 -6.49 -23.13 7.73
CA ASP A 123 -7.46 -24.15 8.14
C ASP A 123 -8.61 -23.47 8.86
N LEU A 124 -9.83 -23.59 8.32
CA LEU A 124 -11.02 -22.96 8.91
C LEU A 124 -11.73 -23.85 9.94
N SER A 125 -11.24 -25.05 10.22
CA SER A 125 -11.87 -25.96 11.19
C SER A 125 -12.02 -25.37 12.60
N PRO A 126 -11.16 -24.50 13.12
CA PRO A 126 -11.38 -23.85 14.42
C PRO A 126 -12.60 -22.93 14.42
N LEU A 127 -12.98 -22.36 13.27
CA LEU A 127 -14.16 -21.48 13.15
C LEU A 127 -15.47 -22.25 13.22
N LYS A 128 -15.47 -23.52 12.79
CA LYS A 128 -16.70 -24.36 12.71
C LYS A 128 -17.81 -23.64 11.94
N GLU A 129 -19.03 -23.65 12.44
CA GLU A 129 -20.18 -22.98 11.85
C GLU A 129 -20.08 -21.44 11.85
N ASN A 130 -19.16 -20.84 12.60
CA ASN A 130 -18.93 -19.39 12.55
C ASN A 130 -18.50 -18.89 11.16
N VAL A 131 -17.99 -19.76 10.29
CA VAL A 131 -17.76 -19.45 8.86
C VAL A 131 -19.06 -18.99 8.19
N LEU A 132 -20.19 -19.66 8.52
CA LEU A 132 -21.50 -19.28 7.97
C LEU A 132 -22.00 -17.96 8.59
N LYS A 133 -21.75 -17.74 9.88
CA LYS A 133 -22.08 -16.48 10.56
C LYS A 133 -21.38 -15.28 9.90
N ILE A 134 -20.07 -15.40 9.63
CA ILE A 134 -19.30 -14.37 8.91
C ILE A 134 -19.91 -14.17 7.51
N SER A 135 -20.23 -15.26 6.82
CA SER A 135 -20.83 -15.21 5.49
C SER A 135 -22.22 -14.54 5.48
N ASP A 136 -23.06 -14.81 6.47
CA ASP A 136 -24.37 -14.18 6.56
C ASP A 136 -24.25 -12.68 6.89
N TRP A 137 -23.31 -12.30 7.74
CA TRP A 137 -22.96 -10.90 8.01
C TRP A 137 -22.47 -10.19 6.73
N VAL A 138 -21.62 -10.84 5.91
CA VAL A 138 -21.20 -10.27 4.62
C VAL A 138 -22.41 -10.11 3.68
N LYS A 139 -23.31 -11.10 3.63
CA LYS A 139 -24.52 -11.00 2.81
C LYS A 139 -25.38 -9.78 3.16
N GLU A 140 -25.36 -9.34 4.41
CA GLU A 140 -26.11 -8.17 4.91
C GLU A 140 -25.40 -6.84 4.66
N GLY A 141 -24.14 -6.86 4.22
CA GLY A 141 -23.38 -5.65 3.83
C GLY A 141 -22.00 -5.51 4.46
N GLY A 142 -21.57 -6.48 5.26
CA GLY A 142 -20.21 -6.53 5.79
C GLY A 142 -19.17 -6.86 4.71
N SER A 143 -17.90 -6.66 5.03
CA SER A 143 -16.78 -7.00 4.13
C SER A 143 -15.76 -7.87 4.85
N ALA A 144 -15.47 -9.05 4.32
CA ALA A 144 -14.53 -9.99 4.94
C ALA A 144 -13.37 -10.37 4.02
N MET A 145 -12.19 -10.51 4.62
CA MET A 145 -10.96 -10.92 3.93
C MET A 145 -10.46 -12.25 4.48
N PHE A 146 -10.19 -13.20 3.60
CA PHE A 146 -9.39 -14.38 3.90
C PHE A 146 -7.97 -14.10 3.41
N ALA A 147 -7.08 -13.83 4.32
CA ALA A 147 -5.75 -13.30 4.00
C ALA A 147 -4.65 -14.37 3.93
N LEU A 148 -5.00 -15.62 4.03
CA LEU A 148 -4.12 -16.78 3.87
C LEU A 148 -4.67 -17.72 2.83
N THR A 149 -3.79 -18.43 2.12
CA THR A 149 -4.18 -19.53 1.25
C THR A 149 -5.03 -20.53 2.04
N LEU A 150 -6.26 -20.73 1.61
CA LEU A 150 -7.20 -21.65 2.25
C LEU A 150 -6.87 -23.11 1.92
N GLN A 151 -6.95 -23.95 2.93
CA GLN A 151 -6.86 -25.40 2.76
C GLN A 151 -8.25 -25.98 2.57
N LYS A 152 -8.42 -26.78 1.52
CA LYS A 152 -9.72 -27.39 1.22
C LYS A 152 -10.15 -28.35 2.32
N ASP A 153 -11.18 -27.96 3.06
CA ASP A 153 -11.81 -28.73 4.11
C ASP A 153 -13.35 -28.66 4.02
N THR A 154 -14.03 -29.20 5.02
CA THR A 154 -15.49 -29.20 5.08
C THR A 154 -16.02 -27.76 5.23
N TYR A 155 -15.36 -26.89 6.00
CA TYR A 155 -15.83 -25.56 6.31
C TYR A 155 -15.56 -24.59 5.15
N VAL A 156 -14.41 -24.70 4.49
CA VAL A 156 -14.13 -23.98 3.24
C VAL A 156 -15.16 -24.32 2.18
N SER A 157 -15.52 -25.61 2.06
CA SER A 157 -16.52 -26.07 1.08
C SER A 157 -17.91 -25.46 1.28
N LEU A 158 -18.27 -25.02 2.51
CA LEU A 158 -19.51 -24.30 2.79
C LEU A 158 -19.56 -22.89 2.21
N ILE A 159 -18.42 -22.31 1.93
CA ILE A 159 -18.30 -20.92 1.47
C ILE A 159 -17.63 -20.74 0.11
N GLU A 160 -17.04 -21.80 -0.48
CA GLU A 160 -16.34 -21.72 -1.79
C GLU A 160 -17.12 -20.90 -2.83
N GLN A 161 -18.39 -21.23 -3.04
CA GLN A 161 -19.22 -20.52 -4.02
C GLN A 161 -19.47 -19.05 -3.64
N LYS A 162 -19.49 -18.75 -2.35
CA LYS A 162 -19.67 -17.39 -1.85
C LYS A 162 -18.40 -16.55 -2.07
N LEU A 163 -17.23 -17.20 -2.00
CA LEU A 163 -15.92 -16.64 -2.35
C LEU A 163 -15.71 -16.50 -3.87
N GLY A 164 -16.70 -16.86 -4.67
CA GLY A 164 -16.59 -16.81 -6.13
C GLY A 164 -15.90 -18.01 -6.76
N ILE A 165 -15.57 -19.05 -5.99
CA ILE A 165 -14.89 -20.25 -6.48
C ILE A 165 -15.94 -21.20 -7.09
N VAL A 166 -15.74 -21.64 -8.34
CA VAL A 166 -16.60 -22.61 -9.04
C VAL A 166 -15.98 -24.00 -9.09
N SER A 167 -14.67 -24.07 -9.03
CA SER A 167 -13.92 -25.34 -9.02
C SER A 167 -12.62 -25.15 -8.23
N SER A 168 -12.23 -26.16 -7.49
CA SER A 168 -11.02 -26.13 -6.67
C SER A 168 -10.31 -27.47 -6.65
N GLY A 169 -8.98 -27.44 -6.74
CA GLY A 169 -8.11 -28.60 -6.58
C GLY A 169 -7.88 -28.97 -5.11
N TYR A 170 -7.14 -30.05 -4.89
CA TYR A 170 -6.65 -30.48 -3.56
C TYR A 170 -5.17 -30.18 -3.36
N THR A 171 -4.50 -29.62 -4.35
CA THR A 171 -3.06 -29.36 -4.34
C THR A 171 -2.78 -27.88 -4.51
N ASP A 172 -1.75 -27.43 -3.84
CA ASP A 172 -1.21 -26.09 -4.03
C ASP A 172 -0.34 -26.06 -5.30
N ALA A 173 -0.30 -24.90 -5.93
CA ALA A 173 0.51 -24.66 -7.10
C ALA A 173 1.71 -23.80 -6.77
N MET A 174 2.79 -23.99 -7.55
CA MET A 174 4.00 -23.19 -7.47
C MET A 174 3.74 -21.78 -8.01
N VAL A 175 4.19 -20.78 -7.27
CA VAL A 175 4.20 -19.36 -7.69
C VAL A 175 5.64 -18.94 -7.93
N ASN A 176 6.02 -18.74 -9.19
CA ASN A 176 7.36 -18.30 -9.58
C ASN A 176 7.43 -16.80 -9.87
N SER A 177 6.30 -16.23 -10.28
CA SER A 177 6.15 -14.80 -10.46
C SER A 177 4.72 -14.37 -10.14
N ILE A 178 4.55 -13.10 -9.84
CA ILE A 178 3.24 -12.50 -9.54
C ILE A 178 2.99 -11.43 -10.59
N TYR A 179 1.94 -11.60 -11.38
CA TYR A 179 1.38 -10.55 -12.21
C TYR A 179 0.26 -9.86 -11.42
N PHE A 180 0.21 -8.55 -11.38
CA PHE A 180 -0.91 -7.81 -10.80
C PHE A 180 -1.31 -6.62 -11.67
N ASP A 181 -2.60 -6.28 -11.57
CA ASP A 181 -3.20 -5.20 -12.33
C ASP A 181 -2.60 -3.84 -11.95
N SER A 182 -2.51 -2.94 -12.92
CA SER A 182 -2.05 -1.56 -12.72
C SER A 182 -3.02 -0.72 -11.88
N GLU A 183 -4.30 -1.11 -11.82
CA GLU A 183 -5.31 -0.46 -10.98
C GLU A 183 -5.23 -0.93 -9.51
N PHE A 184 -4.62 -2.09 -9.26
CA PHE A 184 -4.52 -2.67 -7.92
C PHE A 184 -3.39 -2.05 -7.09
N LEU A 185 -2.20 -1.98 -7.66
CA LEU A 185 -1.01 -1.46 -6.97
C LEU A 185 -0.09 -0.74 -7.96
N VAL A 186 0.56 0.33 -7.49
CA VAL A 186 1.54 1.07 -8.29
C VAL A 186 2.65 0.14 -8.78
N GLY A 187 2.92 0.19 -10.08
CA GLY A 187 3.89 -0.70 -10.73
C GLY A 187 3.27 -1.95 -11.34
N GLY A 188 1.95 -2.13 -11.27
CA GLY A 188 1.24 -3.23 -11.91
C GLY A 188 1.30 -3.21 -13.45
N GLY A 189 0.62 -4.17 -14.05
CA GLY A 189 0.62 -4.38 -15.52
C GLY A 189 1.81 -5.20 -16.03
N LYS A 190 2.56 -5.85 -15.14
CA LYS A 190 3.67 -6.75 -15.49
C LYS A 190 3.89 -7.80 -14.41
N ALA A 191 4.60 -8.88 -14.75
CA ALA A 191 4.98 -9.92 -13.81
C ALA A 191 6.28 -9.59 -13.09
N TYR A 192 6.32 -9.92 -11.80
CA TYR A 192 7.50 -9.79 -10.94
C TYR A 192 7.92 -11.18 -10.47
N LYS A 193 9.17 -11.52 -10.70
CA LYS A 193 9.71 -12.82 -10.28
C LYS A 193 9.82 -12.88 -8.77
N VAL A 194 9.35 -13.97 -8.19
CA VAL A 194 9.56 -14.29 -6.77
C VAL A 194 10.94 -14.95 -6.65
N THR A 195 11.74 -14.52 -5.68
CA THR A 195 13.16 -14.94 -5.57
C THR A 195 13.27 -16.44 -5.31
N ASP A 196 12.42 -16.96 -4.43
CA ASP A 196 12.30 -18.39 -4.14
C ASP A 196 10.85 -18.78 -4.43
N GLY A 197 10.63 -19.59 -5.48
CA GLY A 197 9.28 -20.05 -5.82
C GLY A 197 8.69 -20.89 -4.69
N TYR A 198 7.42 -20.65 -4.36
CA TYR A 198 6.71 -21.35 -3.29
C TYR A 198 5.50 -22.12 -3.84
N GLU A 199 5.32 -23.34 -3.36
CA GLU A 199 4.05 -24.06 -3.52
C GLU A 199 3.08 -23.55 -2.46
N SER A 200 2.27 -22.56 -2.81
CA SER A 200 1.43 -21.92 -1.80
C SER A 200 0.12 -21.33 -2.33
N ALA A 201 -0.15 -21.42 -3.62
CA ALA A 201 -1.39 -20.97 -4.19
C ALA A 201 -2.34 -22.14 -4.39
N TRP A 202 -3.53 -22.08 -3.79
CA TRP A 202 -4.57 -23.06 -4.02
C TRP A 202 -5.09 -22.96 -5.46
N ALA A 203 -5.11 -24.10 -6.18
CA ALA A 203 -5.58 -24.17 -7.55
C ALA A 203 -7.10 -24.01 -7.59
N VAL A 204 -7.59 -22.85 -8.00
CA VAL A 204 -9.02 -22.51 -8.07
C VAL A 204 -9.39 -21.94 -9.43
N GLU A 205 -10.63 -22.19 -9.84
CA GLU A 205 -11.29 -21.50 -10.94
C GLU A 205 -12.38 -20.59 -10.38
N LEU A 206 -12.43 -19.36 -10.85
CA LEU A 206 -13.36 -18.36 -10.35
C LEU A 206 -14.53 -18.13 -11.29
N SER A 207 -15.67 -17.75 -10.73
CA SER A 207 -16.85 -17.32 -11.46
C SER A 207 -16.63 -15.95 -12.11
N GLN A 208 -17.45 -15.61 -13.09
CA GLN A 208 -17.43 -14.27 -13.71
C GLN A 208 -17.80 -13.12 -12.76
N ARG A 209 -18.28 -13.42 -11.54
CA ARG A 209 -18.60 -12.43 -10.51
C ARG A 209 -17.38 -12.05 -9.68
N ALA A 210 -16.32 -12.85 -9.74
CA ALA A 210 -15.08 -12.53 -9.06
C ALA A 210 -14.21 -11.64 -9.94
N ARG A 211 -13.71 -10.56 -9.37
CA ARG A 211 -12.73 -9.68 -10.00
C ARG A 211 -11.34 -10.01 -9.48
N VAL A 212 -10.46 -10.39 -10.38
CA VAL A 212 -9.08 -10.77 -10.02
C VAL A 212 -8.15 -9.57 -10.19
N TYR A 213 -7.27 -9.37 -9.23
CA TYR A 213 -6.30 -8.29 -9.20
C TYR A 213 -4.86 -8.78 -9.35
N ALA A 214 -4.59 -10.04 -8.97
CA ALA A 214 -3.26 -10.63 -9.12
C ALA A 214 -3.37 -12.12 -9.50
N TRP A 215 -2.38 -12.58 -10.28
CA TRP A 215 -2.29 -13.94 -10.79
C TRP A 215 -0.87 -14.48 -10.62
N ALA A 216 -0.74 -15.80 -10.53
CA ALA A 216 0.53 -16.47 -10.71
C ALA A 216 0.93 -16.38 -12.20
N ASP A 217 2.16 -15.97 -12.44
CA ASP A 217 2.82 -15.85 -13.73
C ASP A 217 2.23 -14.80 -14.68
N ASP A 218 1.00 -14.95 -15.15
CA ASP A 218 0.30 -14.02 -16.03
C ASP A 218 -1.23 -14.07 -15.81
N THR A 219 -1.99 -13.31 -16.58
CA THR A 219 -3.45 -13.21 -16.44
C THR A 219 -4.22 -14.50 -16.76
N SER A 220 -3.55 -15.55 -17.25
CA SER A 220 -4.10 -16.89 -17.44
C SER A 220 -3.73 -17.87 -16.31
N GLY A 221 -2.89 -17.42 -15.39
CA GLY A 221 -2.42 -18.17 -14.24
C GLY A 221 -3.46 -18.31 -13.14
N ILE A 222 -3.06 -18.95 -12.05
CA ILE A 222 -3.92 -19.11 -10.88
C ILE A 222 -4.20 -17.77 -10.23
N PRO A 223 -5.46 -17.45 -9.89
CA PRO A 223 -5.80 -16.23 -9.15
C PRO A 223 -5.11 -16.22 -7.79
N LEU A 224 -4.43 -15.12 -7.49
CA LEU A 224 -3.75 -14.89 -6.20
C LEU A 224 -4.49 -13.90 -5.31
N ILE A 225 -5.11 -12.87 -5.91
CA ILE A 225 -5.90 -11.88 -5.16
C ILE A 225 -7.16 -11.60 -5.96
N TRP A 226 -8.30 -11.75 -5.30
CA TRP A 226 -9.58 -11.41 -5.93
C TRP A 226 -10.62 -10.92 -4.92
N GLU A 227 -11.61 -10.20 -5.41
CA GLU A 227 -12.84 -9.91 -4.69
C GLU A 227 -14.03 -10.65 -5.31
N ALA A 228 -15.02 -10.96 -4.49
CA ALA A 228 -16.27 -11.55 -4.92
C ALA A 228 -17.44 -10.93 -4.17
N ASP A 229 -18.40 -10.37 -4.91
CA ASP A 229 -19.61 -9.82 -4.33
C ASP A 229 -20.50 -10.93 -3.79
N TYR A 230 -21.02 -10.73 -2.57
CA TYR A 230 -21.97 -11.65 -1.95
C TYR A 230 -23.06 -10.89 -1.18
N GLY A 231 -24.27 -10.92 -1.71
CA GLY A 231 -25.38 -10.14 -1.16
C GLY A 231 -25.15 -8.64 -1.31
N ASN A 232 -25.13 -7.92 -0.19
CA ASN A 232 -24.85 -6.49 -0.14
C ASN A 232 -23.38 -6.17 0.22
N GLY A 233 -22.61 -7.19 0.56
CA GLY A 233 -21.20 -7.06 0.91
C GLY A 233 -20.28 -7.82 -0.05
N LYS A 234 -19.03 -7.99 0.34
CA LYS A 234 -18.00 -8.63 -0.48
C LYS A 234 -17.02 -9.47 0.33
N PHE A 235 -16.41 -10.41 -0.35
CA PHE A 235 -15.23 -11.12 0.13
C PHE A 235 -14.00 -10.68 -0.65
N VAL A 236 -12.86 -10.60 0.03
CA VAL A 236 -11.53 -10.48 -0.58
C VAL A 236 -10.73 -11.70 -0.17
N VAL A 237 -10.02 -12.30 -1.10
CA VAL A 237 -9.22 -13.51 -0.83
C VAL A 237 -7.81 -13.30 -1.33
N ASP A 238 -6.84 -13.52 -0.43
CA ASP A 238 -5.43 -13.62 -0.73
C ASP A 238 -5.03 -15.10 -0.75
N ASN A 239 -4.65 -15.57 -1.91
CA ASN A 239 -4.32 -16.96 -2.21
C ASN A 239 -2.82 -17.13 -2.45
N PHE A 240 -2.01 -16.65 -1.50
CA PHE A 240 -0.55 -16.81 -1.54
C PHE A 240 0.03 -16.87 -0.15
N GLY A 241 1.11 -17.65 0.02
CA GLY A 241 1.68 -17.97 1.33
C GLY A 241 2.91 -17.15 1.71
N PHE A 242 3.01 -15.90 1.27
CA PHE A 242 4.16 -15.04 1.54
C PHE A 242 3.87 -14.09 2.69
N TYR A 243 4.33 -14.41 3.89
CA TYR A 243 4.06 -13.60 5.09
C TYR A 243 5.28 -12.79 5.51
N GLU A 244 5.97 -12.20 4.54
CA GLU A 244 7.16 -11.40 4.75
C GLU A 244 6.89 -9.90 4.64
N LYS A 245 7.76 -9.11 5.24
CA LYS A 245 7.69 -7.64 5.17
C LYS A 245 7.63 -7.11 3.73
N ALA A 246 8.31 -7.77 2.78
CA ALA A 246 8.32 -7.38 1.38
C ALA A 246 6.92 -7.39 0.72
N PHE A 247 6.01 -8.21 1.23
CA PHE A 247 4.64 -8.38 0.70
C PHE A 247 3.58 -7.54 1.42
N ARG A 248 3.95 -6.74 2.41
CA ARG A 248 2.98 -5.87 3.12
C ARG A 248 2.18 -4.96 2.18
N GLY A 249 2.78 -4.52 1.07
CA GLY A 249 2.09 -3.72 0.06
C GLY A 249 0.90 -4.44 -0.56
N PHE A 250 1.02 -5.75 -0.83
CA PHE A 250 -0.08 -6.57 -1.33
C PHE A 250 -1.19 -6.70 -0.29
N PHE A 251 -0.86 -7.07 0.94
CA PHE A 251 -1.85 -7.20 2.03
C PHE A 251 -2.58 -5.88 2.32
N ALA A 252 -1.87 -4.75 2.32
CA ALA A 252 -2.48 -3.45 2.51
C ALA A 252 -3.40 -3.07 1.34
N ALA A 253 -3.02 -3.40 0.10
CA ALA A 253 -3.85 -3.18 -1.07
C ALA A 253 -5.09 -4.08 -1.06
N SER A 254 -4.94 -5.37 -0.73
CA SER A 254 -6.07 -6.29 -0.58
C SER A 254 -7.04 -5.84 0.51
N TYR A 255 -6.52 -5.43 1.68
CA TYR A 255 -7.36 -4.88 2.74
C TYR A 255 -8.14 -3.63 2.29
N SER A 256 -7.52 -2.77 1.47
CA SER A 256 -8.17 -1.57 0.93
C SER A 256 -9.35 -1.88 -0.01
N LEU A 257 -9.44 -3.10 -0.56
CA LEU A 257 -10.58 -3.54 -1.37
C LEU A 257 -11.85 -3.78 -0.54
N LEU A 258 -11.72 -3.96 0.80
CA LEU A 258 -12.86 -4.19 1.69
C LEU A 258 -13.76 -2.97 1.83
N THR A 259 -13.25 -1.78 1.58
CA THR A 259 -13.99 -0.52 1.71
C THR A 259 -14.13 0.16 0.37
N ASP A 260 -15.26 0.87 0.15
CA ASP A 260 -15.48 1.61 -1.11
C ASP A 260 -14.52 2.79 -1.25
N VAL A 261 -14.02 3.30 -0.13
CA VAL A 261 -13.01 4.36 -0.09
C VAL A 261 -11.92 3.96 0.90
N GLY A 262 -10.81 3.51 0.37
CA GLY A 262 -9.60 3.22 1.15
C GLY A 262 -8.61 4.38 1.10
N VAL A 263 -8.13 4.83 2.27
CA VAL A 263 -7.06 5.83 2.36
C VAL A 263 -5.95 5.28 3.23
N TYR A 264 -4.77 5.16 2.67
CA TYR A 264 -3.59 4.76 3.44
C TYR A 264 -2.43 5.72 3.15
N PRO A 265 -1.57 5.99 4.17
CA PRO A 265 -0.43 6.88 3.97
C PRO A 265 0.62 6.18 3.09
N VAL A 266 1.01 6.80 1.99
CA VAL A 266 2.13 6.37 1.16
C VAL A 266 3.24 7.40 1.30
N ILE A 267 4.35 7.03 1.91
CA ILE A 267 5.58 7.82 1.88
C ILE A 267 6.47 7.23 0.80
N ASN A 268 6.47 7.86 -0.37
CA ASN A 268 7.41 7.53 -1.45
C ASN A 268 8.51 8.59 -1.47
N GLY A 269 9.37 8.58 -0.44
CA GLY A 269 10.45 9.53 -0.27
C GLY A 269 11.76 8.84 0.06
N SER A 270 12.84 9.34 -0.53
CA SER A 270 14.20 9.01 -0.12
C SER A 270 14.76 10.19 0.66
N VAL A 271 15.30 9.93 1.83
CA VAL A 271 15.99 10.94 2.64
C VAL A 271 17.47 10.60 2.63
N PHE A 272 18.28 11.55 2.16
CA PHE A 272 19.73 11.46 2.24
C PHE A 272 20.18 12.34 3.41
N TYR A 273 20.86 11.73 4.34
CA TYR A 273 21.55 12.45 5.39
C TYR A 273 23.03 12.55 4.99
N LEU A 274 23.53 13.78 4.81
CA LEU A 274 24.94 14.05 4.76
C LEU A 274 25.33 14.47 6.17
N ASP A 275 25.79 13.49 6.93
CA ASP A 275 26.31 13.72 8.27
C ASP A 275 27.70 14.32 8.15
N ASP A 276 28.03 15.29 8.99
CA ASP A 276 29.33 16.00 9.02
C ASP A 276 29.70 16.72 7.71
N PHE A 277 28.74 17.18 6.90
CA PHE A 277 29.03 17.94 5.69
C PHE A 277 28.54 19.42 5.79
N PRO A 278 29.38 20.40 5.44
CA PRO A 278 30.80 20.24 5.13
C PRO A 278 31.61 20.00 6.41
N SER A 279 32.29 18.86 6.47
CA SER A 279 33.20 18.57 7.58
C SER A 279 34.41 19.50 7.44
N PRO A 280 34.72 20.32 8.44
CA PRO A 280 35.96 21.10 8.40
C PRO A 280 37.13 20.11 8.34
N VAL A 281 38.07 20.36 7.43
CA VAL A 281 39.31 19.59 7.40
C VAL A 281 39.96 19.71 8.78
N PRO A 282 40.23 18.59 9.46
CA PRO A 282 40.77 18.60 10.79
C PRO A 282 42.07 19.41 10.85
N ASN A 283 42.10 20.41 11.74
CA ASN A 283 43.26 21.22 11.97
C ASN A 283 44.20 20.54 12.97
N GLY A 284 44.87 19.51 12.55
CA GLY A 284 45.82 18.76 13.35
C GLY A 284 47.13 18.51 12.61
N ASP A 285 48.12 17.99 13.33
CA ASP A 285 49.41 17.63 12.74
C ASP A 285 49.31 16.44 11.75
N GLY A 286 48.14 15.75 11.73
CA GLY A 286 47.89 14.65 10.81
C GLY A 286 48.81 13.46 11.00
N THR A 287 49.40 13.28 12.17
CA THR A 287 50.39 12.26 12.44
C THR A 287 49.98 10.88 11.98
N TYR A 288 48.76 10.47 12.27
CA TYR A 288 48.24 9.17 11.85
C TYR A 288 48.04 9.09 10.34
N VAL A 289 47.44 10.13 9.70
CA VAL A 289 47.25 10.18 8.24
C VAL A 289 48.59 10.15 7.52
N LYS A 290 49.55 10.89 8.02
CA LYS A 290 50.91 10.92 7.45
C LYS A 290 51.62 9.59 7.61
N ARG A 291 51.46 8.91 8.76
CA ARG A 291 52.02 7.58 9.01
C ARG A 291 51.41 6.54 8.11
N ASP A 292 50.09 6.50 8.00
CA ASP A 292 49.35 5.40 7.38
C ASP A 292 49.18 5.61 5.86
N TYR A 293 49.15 6.85 5.40
CA TYR A 293 48.91 7.21 3.98
C TYR A 293 50.02 8.02 3.35
N GLY A 294 51.03 8.46 4.10
CA GLY A 294 52.16 9.19 3.56
C GLY A 294 51.84 10.64 3.06
N THR A 295 50.67 11.16 3.40
CA THR A 295 50.18 12.44 2.88
C THR A 295 49.74 13.38 4.02
N SER A 296 49.50 14.67 3.71
CA SER A 296 48.89 15.60 4.67
C SER A 296 47.41 15.34 4.89
N ILE A 297 46.84 15.78 6.01
CA ILE A 297 45.39 15.71 6.26
C ILE A 297 44.64 16.44 5.13
N ALA A 298 45.06 17.59 4.72
CA ALA A 298 44.41 18.39 3.67
C ALA A 298 44.42 17.62 2.34
N ASP A 299 45.57 17.05 1.95
CA ASP A 299 45.68 16.29 0.70
C ASP A 299 44.89 14.96 0.77
N PHE A 300 44.87 14.31 1.93
CA PHE A 300 44.07 13.12 2.13
C PHE A 300 42.58 13.39 1.92
N TYR A 301 42.02 14.40 2.54
CA TYR A 301 40.62 14.78 2.37
C TYR A 301 40.28 15.29 0.98
N THR A 302 41.21 15.99 0.34
CA THR A 302 40.99 16.58 -0.99
C THR A 302 41.13 15.55 -2.12
N ASN A 303 42.07 14.61 -2.02
CA ASN A 303 42.46 13.75 -3.14
C ASN A 303 42.11 12.28 -2.95
N ILE A 304 41.85 11.83 -1.72
CA ILE A 304 41.61 10.40 -1.42
C ILE A 304 40.17 10.20 -0.94
N TRP A 305 39.66 11.12 -0.12
CA TRP A 305 38.33 10.99 0.45
C TRP A 305 37.21 11.54 -0.44
N TRP A 306 37.48 12.54 -1.27
CA TRP A 306 36.55 13.08 -2.27
C TRP A 306 36.81 12.44 -3.64
#